data_7d9a0b0346ed99f001d882d604efbcc7
#
_entry.id   7d9a0b0346ed99f001d882d604efbcc7
#
_cell.length_a   1.000
_cell.length_b   1.000
_cell.length_c   1.000
_cell.angle_alpha   90.00
_cell.angle_beta   90.00
_cell.angle_gamma   90.00
#
_symmetry.space_group_name_H-M   'P 1'
#
loop_
_entity.id
_entity.type
_entity.pdbx_description
1 polymer ?
#
loop_
_entity_poly.entity_id
_entity_poly.type
_entity_poly.pdbx_seq_one_letter_code
_entity_poly.pdbx_strand_id
1 'polypeptide(L)'
;VKKDTEYSIRALPIGGYVSMEGEDEEQISPNSFGNKSILQRFSTIVAGPIFNIILAAILLVPVFLYIGSPTTKLGKIMPDTPAQAVGLQVGDKINKINGNSVKTWDEVANIINTSSGGELKLSITRDGSDKVVNVTPKNNNGKYEIGIQPQREKDFLGSIVNACKTTVDMTKQMLTFLGQMITGRVPGGIGNAVAGPVGVIGMVSD
;
A
#
# COMPACT_ATOMS: atom_id res chain seq x y z
N VAL A 1 -3.93 25.87 -34.63
CA VAL A 1 -4.02 24.68 -33.78
C VAL A 1 -5.40 24.10 -33.99
N LYS A 2 -5.51 22.99 -34.76
CA LYS A 2 -6.77 22.25 -34.88
C LYS A 2 -7.10 21.69 -33.51
N LYS A 3 -8.22 22.13 -32.93
CA LYS A 3 -8.79 21.54 -31.74
C LYS A 3 -9.71 20.41 -32.19
N ASP A 4 -9.13 19.23 -32.38
CA ASP A 4 -9.89 18.04 -32.74
C ASP A 4 -10.45 17.30 -31.50
N THR A 5 -10.38 17.93 -30.33
CA THR A 5 -10.86 17.36 -29.07
C THR A 5 -11.93 18.26 -28.45
N GLU A 6 -13.11 17.72 -28.24
CA GLU A 6 -14.22 18.37 -27.55
C GLU A 6 -14.17 18.02 -26.05
N TYR A 7 -14.15 19.04 -25.20
CA TYR A 7 -14.24 18.89 -23.74
C TYR A 7 -15.61 19.31 -23.27
N SER A 8 -16.36 18.43 -22.63
CA SER A 8 -17.69 18.72 -22.10
C SER A 8 -17.76 18.43 -20.59
N ILE A 9 -18.46 19.30 -19.85
CA ILE A 9 -18.79 19.11 -18.44
C ILE A 9 -20.29 18.90 -18.35
N ARG A 10 -20.73 17.77 -17.75
CA ARG A 10 -22.14 17.45 -17.57
C ARG A 10 -22.59 17.79 -16.16
N ALA A 11 -23.87 18.16 -16.02
CA ALA A 11 -24.45 18.55 -14.73
C ALA A 11 -24.53 17.41 -13.70
N LEU A 12 -24.55 16.16 -14.15
CA LEU A 12 -24.52 14.97 -13.29
C LEU A 12 -23.15 14.32 -13.35
N PRO A 13 -22.29 14.48 -12.32
CA PRO A 13 -20.92 13.95 -12.30
C PRO A 13 -20.89 12.49 -11.86
N ILE A 14 -21.61 11.60 -12.59
CA ILE A 14 -21.66 10.16 -12.27
C ILE A 14 -20.42 9.43 -12.81
N GLY A 15 -19.58 10.10 -13.60
CA GLY A 15 -18.37 9.55 -14.18
C GLY A 15 -17.93 10.36 -15.39
N GLY A 16 -16.75 10.05 -15.90
CA GLY A 16 -16.23 10.58 -17.15
C GLY A 16 -16.15 9.47 -18.20
N TYR A 17 -16.31 9.83 -19.44
CA TYR A 17 -16.02 8.93 -20.55
C TYR A 17 -15.23 9.66 -21.62
N VAL A 18 -14.43 8.92 -22.36
CA VAL A 18 -13.72 9.39 -23.53
C VAL A 18 -14.22 8.56 -24.71
N SER A 19 -14.69 9.22 -25.76
CA SER A 19 -15.02 8.58 -27.03
C SER A 19 -13.94 8.90 -28.05
N MET A 20 -13.39 7.88 -28.67
CA MET A 20 -12.35 8.05 -29.70
C MET A 20 -12.95 7.85 -31.07
N GLU A 21 -12.54 8.69 -32.04
CA GLU A 21 -12.96 8.55 -33.43
C GLU A 21 -12.57 7.17 -33.98
N GLY A 22 -13.57 6.41 -34.46
CA GLY A 22 -13.38 5.07 -35.03
C GLY A 22 -13.16 3.97 -34.00
N GLU A 23 -13.65 4.14 -32.77
CA GLU A 23 -13.69 3.07 -31.76
C GLU A 23 -14.86 2.11 -32.00
N ASP A 24 -16.06 2.68 -32.24
CA ASP A 24 -17.31 1.92 -32.45
C ASP A 24 -17.82 1.93 -33.88
N GLU A 25 -17.28 2.76 -34.76
CA GLU A 25 -17.70 2.89 -36.16
C GLU A 25 -16.52 2.65 -37.10
N GLU A 26 -16.80 2.01 -38.25
CA GLU A 26 -15.83 1.87 -39.35
C GLU A 26 -15.60 3.22 -40.09
N GLN A 27 -15.24 4.27 -39.36
CA GLN A 27 -14.86 5.51 -40.00
C GLN A 27 -13.41 5.42 -40.50
N ILE A 28 -13.26 5.57 -41.78
CA ILE A 28 -12.00 5.45 -42.53
C ILE A 28 -11.21 6.77 -42.50
N SER A 29 -11.15 7.43 -41.36
CA SER A 29 -10.25 8.57 -41.19
C SER A 29 -8.82 8.10 -40.90
N PRO A 30 -7.79 8.69 -41.50
CA PRO A 30 -6.39 8.35 -41.18
C PRO A 30 -6.04 8.55 -39.71
N ASN A 31 -6.87 9.33 -38.98
CA ASN A 31 -6.69 9.62 -37.57
C ASN A 31 -7.50 8.72 -36.66
N SER A 32 -8.42 7.90 -37.18
CA SER A 32 -9.26 7.01 -36.39
C SER A 32 -8.43 6.01 -35.58
N PHE A 33 -8.92 5.63 -34.41
CA PHE A 33 -8.28 4.68 -33.48
C PHE A 33 -7.96 3.35 -34.18
N GLY A 34 -8.85 2.84 -35.03
CA GLY A 34 -8.68 1.59 -35.77
C GLY A 34 -7.47 1.59 -36.74
N ASN A 35 -7.11 2.76 -37.30
CA ASN A 35 -6.02 2.91 -38.22
C ASN A 35 -4.65 3.17 -37.59
N LYS A 36 -4.60 3.30 -36.22
CA LYS A 36 -3.34 3.47 -35.50
C LYS A 36 -2.61 2.15 -35.32
N SER A 37 -1.29 2.22 -35.16
CA SER A 37 -0.48 1.04 -34.89
C SER A 37 -0.93 0.33 -33.62
N ILE A 38 -0.66 -0.97 -33.52
CA ILE A 38 -1.00 -1.78 -32.35
C ILE A 38 -0.44 -1.17 -31.06
N LEU A 39 0.81 -0.67 -31.10
CA LEU A 39 1.46 -0.03 -29.95
C LEU A 39 0.74 1.26 -29.52
N GLN A 40 0.27 2.07 -30.47
CA GLN A 40 -0.49 3.29 -30.18
C GLN A 40 -1.84 2.97 -29.55
N ARG A 41 -2.57 1.99 -30.07
CA ARG A 41 -3.84 1.51 -29.48
C ARG A 41 -3.62 0.95 -28.08
N PHE A 42 -2.61 0.11 -27.92
CA PHE A 42 -2.24 -0.46 -26.62
C PHE A 42 -1.89 0.62 -25.60
N SER A 43 -1.05 1.61 -25.99
CA SER A 43 -0.67 2.70 -25.09
C SER A 43 -1.87 3.55 -24.65
N THR A 44 -2.83 3.79 -25.53
CA THR A 44 -4.05 4.54 -25.20
C THR A 44 -4.92 3.78 -24.19
N ILE A 45 -5.11 2.46 -24.38
CA ILE A 45 -5.90 1.62 -23.46
C ILE A 45 -5.22 1.54 -22.08
N VAL A 46 -3.91 1.38 -22.05
CA VAL A 46 -3.14 1.23 -20.81
C VAL A 46 -2.93 2.57 -20.09
N ALA A 47 -3.04 3.70 -20.81
CA ALA A 47 -2.89 5.02 -20.20
C ALA A 47 -3.90 5.27 -19.06
N GLY A 48 -5.16 4.85 -19.21
CA GLY A 48 -6.19 5.02 -18.17
C GLY A 48 -5.78 4.42 -16.82
N PRO A 49 -5.53 3.11 -16.73
CA PRO A 49 -5.03 2.48 -15.51
C PRO A 49 -3.73 3.10 -14.96
N ILE A 50 -2.78 3.46 -15.82
CA ILE A 50 -1.53 4.10 -15.38
C ILE A 50 -1.81 5.46 -14.75
N PHE A 51 -2.63 6.31 -15.38
CA PHE A 51 -2.98 7.61 -14.81
C PHE A 51 -3.76 7.49 -13.49
N ASN A 52 -4.60 6.47 -13.32
CA ASN A 52 -5.25 6.20 -12.05
C ASN A 52 -4.25 5.87 -10.93
N ILE A 53 -3.22 5.06 -11.24
CA ILE A 53 -2.14 4.75 -10.29
C ILE A 53 -1.36 6.01 -9.92
N ILE A 54 -1.01 6.84 -10.91
CA ILE A 54 -0.31 8.12 -10.69
C ILE A 54 -1.17 9.06 -9.83
N LEU A 55 -2.44 9.20 -10.17
CA LEU A 55 -3.38 10.05 -9.40
C LEU A 55 -3.52 9.55 -7.97
N ALA A 56 -3.64 8.25 -7.75
CA ALA A 56 -3.70 7.67 -6.41
C ALA A 56 -2.44 8.00 -5.59
N ALA A 57 -1.25 7.88 -6.20
CA ALA A 57 0.00 8.26 -5.55
C ALA A 57 0.01 9.75 -5.17
N ILE A 58 -0.41 10.63 -6.09
CA ILE A 58 -0.48 12.08 -5.83
C ILE A 58 -1.44 12.39 -4.68
N LEU A 59 -2.62 11.77 -4.66
CA LEU A 59 -3.63 11.98 -3.61
C LEU A 59 -3.20 11.41 -2.25
N LEU A 60 -2.35 10.39 -2.20
CA LEU A 60 -1.82 9.85 -0.96
C LEU A 60 -0.74 10.73 -0.32
N VAL A 61 -0.05 11.59 -1.08
CA VAL A 61 0.99 12.49 -0.52
C VAL A 61 0.43 13.37 0.60
N PRO A 62 -0.65 14.16 0.41
CA PRO A 62 -1.20 14.98 1.50
C PRO A 62 -1.72 14.14 2.68
N VAL A 63 -2.19 12.92 2.44
CA VAL A 63 -2.58 12.00 3.52
C VAL A 63 -1.38 11.65 4.39
N PHE A 64 -0.25 11.25 3.79
CA PHE A 64 0.98 10.94 4.55
C PHE A 64 1.60 12.19 5.20
N LEU A 65 1.46 13.37 4.58
CA LEU A 65 1.86 14.63 5.21
C LEU A 65 1.03 14.94 6.47
N TYR A 66 -0.26 14.60 6.45
CA TYR A 66 -1.15 14.82 7.59
C TYR A 66 -0.93 13.78 8.70
N ILE A 67 -0.94 12.48 8.36
CA ILE A 67 -0.85 11.36 9.30
C ILE A 67 0.60 11.13 9.77
N GLY A 68 1.59 11.49 8.95
CA GLY A 68 3.01 11.16 9.12
C GLY A 68 3.37 9.77 8.58
N SER A 69 4.62 9.63 8.19
CA SER A 69 5.21 8.40 7.69
C SER A 69 5.77 7.55 8.85
N PRO A 70 5.55 6.22 8.87
CA PRO A 70 6.09 5.36 9.90
C PRO A 70 7.62 5.29 9.78
N THR A 71 8.31 5.45 10.91
CA THR A 71 9.77 5.35 11.02
C THR A 71 10.17 4.09 11.78
N THR A 72 11.46 3.76 11.82
CA THR A 72 11.97 2.66 12.65
C THR A 72 12.08 3.03 14.14
N LYS A 73 11.65 4.23 14.53
CA LYS A 73 11.61 4.69 15.90
C LYS A 73 10.31 4.24 16.57
N LEU A 74 10.40 3.80 17.82
CA LEU A 74 9.25 3.31 18.57
C LEU A 74 8.39 4.47 19.08
N GLY A 75 7.13 4.51 18.67
CA GLY A 75 6.15 5.50 19.10
C GLY A 75 5.28 5.03 20.25
N LYS A 76 5.02 3.72 20.33
CA LYS A 76 4.24 3.12 21.41
C LYS A 76 4.68 1.69 21.67
N ILE A 77 4.67 1.30 22.93
CA ILE A 77 4.85 -0.08 23.39
C ILE A 77 3.56 -0.51 24.07
N MET A 78 3.05 -1.67 23.64
CA MET A 78 1.82 -2.21 24.21
C MET A 78 2.11 -2.87 25.56
N PRO A 79 1.20 -2.74 26.54
CA PRO A 79 1.33 -3.43 27.84
C PRO A 79 1.25 -4.96 27.63
N ASP A 80 1.84 -5.69 28.56
CA ASP A 80 1.86 -7.15 28.60
C ASP A 80 2.40 -7.84 27.33
N THR A 81 3.39 -7.20 26.70
CA THR A 81 4.01 -7.68 25.48
C THR A 81 5.49 -8.00 25.66
N PRO A 82 6.06 -8.84 24.76
CA PRO A 82 7.48 -9.14 24.80
C PRO A 82 8.39 -7.89 24.77
N ALA A 83 8.01 -6.87 24.01
CA ALA A 83 8.77 -5.62 23.93
C ALA A 83 8.86 -4.90 25.29
N GLN A 84 7.77 -4.89 26.06
CA GLN A 84 7.77 -4.32 27.41
C GLN A 84 8.62 -5.16 28.36
N ALA A 85 8.50 -6.49 28.28
CA ALA A 85 9.24 -7.41 29.19
C ALA A 85 10.76 -7.27 29.04
N VAL A 86 11.27 -6.99 27.84
CA VAL A 86 12.71 -6.80 27.58
C VAL A 86 13.16 -5.35 27.76
N GLY A 87 12.29 -4.45 28.22
CA GLY A 87 12.63 -3.07 28.54
C GLY A 87 12.88 -2.17 27.33
N LEU A 88 12.22 -2.46 26.18
CA LEU A 88 12.17 -1.48 25.07
C LEU A 88 11.42 -0.22 25.56
N GLN A 89 11.77 0.93 25.01
CA GLN A 89 11.20 2.22 25.41
C GLN A 89 10.71 3.01 24.17
N VAL A 90 9.73 3.86 24.39
CA VAL A 90 9.32 4.84 23.38
C VAL A 90 10.52 5.74 23.08
N GLY A 91 10.77 5.98 21.80
CA GLY A 91 11.93 6.72 21.34
C GLY A 91 13.13 5.86 20.90
N ASP A 92 13.16 4.57 21.25
CA ASP A 92 14.17 3.65 20.72
C ASP A 92 14.10 3.59 19.19
N LYS A 93 15.24 3.70 18.51
CA LYS A 93 15.34 3.54 17.07
C LYS A 93 15.93 2.17 16.73
N ILE A 94 15.21 1.34 16.00
CA ILE A 94 15.71 0.04 15.55
C ILE A 94 16.59 0.27 14.32
N ASN A 95 17.84 -0.15 14.39
CA ASN A 95 18.81 -0.02 13.31
C ASN A 95 19.08 -1.35 12.62
N LYS A 96 19.12 -2.46 13.42
CA LYS A 96 19.36 -3.80 12.88
C LYS A 96 18.53 -4.84 13.61
N ILE A 97 18.17 -5.91 12.91
CA ILE A 97 17.57 -7.12 13.46
C ILE A 97 18.39 -8.33 12.99
N ASN A 98 18.88 -9.14 13.93
CA ASN A 98 19.77 -10.28 13.65
C ASN A 98 20.97 -9.90 12.76
N GLY A 99 21.53 -8.69 12.96
CA GLY A 99 22.66 -8.17 12.19
C GLY A 99 22.27 -7.52 10.85
N ASN A 100 21.07 -7.73 10.33
CA ASN A 100 20.56 -7.11 9.10
C ASN A 100 20.07 -5.68 9.37
N SER A 101 20.56 -4.71 8.61
CA SER A 101 20.13 -3.32 8.73
C SER A 101 18.69 -3.17 8.26
N VAL A 102 17.88 -2.42 9.03
CA VAL A 102 16.51 -2.06 8.70
C VAL A 102 16.37 -0.55 8.53
N LYS A 103 15.72 -0.12 7.47
CA LYS A 103 15.53 1.29 7.11
C LYS A 103 14.07 1.71 7.14
N THR A 104 13.15 0.77 7.02
CA THR A 104 11.70 1.00 6.98
C THR A 104 10.99 0.20 8.04
N TRP A 105 9.81 0.69 8.47
CA TRP A 105 8.97 -0.04 9.41
C TRP A 105 8.48 -1.39 8.85
N ASP A 106 8.24 -1.45 7.54
CA ASP A 106 7.80 -2.68 6.90
C ASP A 106 8.86 -3.79 6.95
N GLU A 107 10.14 -3.43 6.84
CA GLU A 107 11.24 -4.37 7.02
C GLU A 107 11.27 -4.92 8.46
N VAL A 108 11.07 -4.04 9.46
CA VAL A 108 10.97 -4.43 10.87
C VAL A 108 9.80 -5.40 11.07
N ALA A 109 8.61 -5.02 10.60
CA ALA A 109 7.41 -5.83 10.74
C ALA A 109 7.54 -7.19 10.02
N ASN A 110 8.10 -7.20 8.81
CA ASN A 110 8.28 -8.41 8.03
C ASN A 110 9.23 -9.40 8.73
N ILE A 111 10.39 -8.92 9.22
CA ILE A 111 11.35 -9.79 9.93
C ILE A 111 10.73 -10.37 11.21
N ILE A 112 9.97 -9.58 11.97
CA ILE A 112 9.30 -10.05 13.17
C ILE A 112 8.25 -11.11 12.81
N ASN A 113 7.40 -10.85 11.81
CA ASN A 113 6.36 -11.78 11.37
C ASN A 113 6.91 -13.11 10.83
N THR A 114 8.05 -13.07 10.14
CA THR A 114 8.66 -14.27 9.54
C THR A 114 9.61 -15.01 10.48
N SER A 115 9.82 -14.54 11.70
CA SER A 115 10.74 -15.12 12.69
C SER A 115 10.32 -16.49 13.22
N SER A 116 9.08 -16.92 12.96
CA SER A 116 8.52 -18.18 13.49
C SER A 116 8.63 -18.34 15.01
N GLY A 117 8.68 -17.21 15.73
CA GLY A 117 8.82 -17.17 17.20
C GLY A 117 10.24 -17.35 17.71
N GLY A 118 11.24 -17.39 16.83
CA GLY A 118 12.65 -17.41 17.24
C GLY A 118 13.08 -16.12 17.92
N GLU A 119 14.07 -16.20 18.80
CA GLU A 119 14.64 -15.02 19.45
C GLU A 119 15.25 -14.07 18.42
N LEU A 120 14.92 -12.79 18.54
CA LEU A 120 15.41 -11.73 17.68
C LEU A 120 16.36 -10.81 18.45
N LYS A 121 17.54 -10.59 17.88
CA LYS A 121 18.54 -9.64 18.39
C LYS A 121 18.32 -8.28 17.75
N LEU A 122 17.79 -7.33 18.51
CA LEU A 122 17.54 -5.96 18.08
C LEU A 122 18.73 -5.08 18.45
N SER A 123 19.36 -4.44 17.47
CA SER A 123 20.30 -3.33 17.71
C SER A 123 19.52 -2.03 17.64
N ILE A 124 19.44 -1.32 18.75
CA ILE A 124 18.68 -0.08 18.90
C ILE A 124 19.61 1.06 19.29
N THR A 125 19.22 2.29 18.93
CA THR A 125 19.83 3.52 19.50
C THR A 125 18.83 4.12 20.47
N ARG A 126 19.26 4.33 21.71
CA ARG A 126 18.53 5.00 22.79
C ARG A 126 19.38 6.14 23.33
N ASP A 127 18.87 7.36 23.29
CA ASP A 127 19.56 8.57 23.78
C ASP A 127 20.98 8.72 23.22
N GLY A 128 21.15 8.41 21.94
CA GLY A 128 22.44 8.47 21.24
C GLY A 128 23.39 7.29 21.50
N SER A 129 23.00 6.34 22.37
CA SER A 129 23.79 5.15 22.69
C SER A 129 23.23 3.90 22.03
N ASP A 130 24.10 3.11 21.44
CA ASP A 130 23.71 1.84 20.85
C ASP A 130 23.57 0.76 21.93
N LYS A 131 22.45 0.05 21.89
CA LYS A 131 22.11 -1.06 22.79
C LYS A 131 21.67 -2.26 21.99
N VAL A 132 21.84 -3.42 22.58
CA VAL A 132 21.35 -4.68 22.01
C VAL A 132 20.34 -5.28 22.98
N VAL A 133 19.17 -5.63 22.45
CA VAL A 133 18.06 -6.21 23.22
C VAL A 133 17.61 -7.49 22.51
N ASN A 134 17.50 -8.58 23.23
CA ASN A 134 16.96 -9.83 22.71
C ASN A 134 15.48 -9.91 23.05
N VAL A 135 14.66 -10.23 22.08
CA VAL A 135 13.19 -10.34 22.22
C VAL A 135 12.67 -11.55 21.49
N THR A 136 11.78 -12.31 22.12
CA THR A 136 11.10 -13.46 21.52
C THR A 136 9.69 -13.05 21.14
N PRO A 137 9.33 -13.04 19.83
CA PRO A 137 7.99 -12.71 19.38
C PRO A 137 6.95 -13.72 19.87
N LYS A 138 5.75 -13.24 20.20
CA LYS A 138 4.61 -14.06 20.59
C LYS A 138 3.70 -14.28 19.37
N ASN A 139 3.18 -15.50 19.22
CA ASN A 139 2.18 -15.77 18.19
C ASN A 139 0.82 -15.23 18.61
N ASN A 140 0.25 -14.39 17.76
CA ASN A 140 -1.09 -13.85 17.92
C ASN A 140 -1.86 -14.12 16.60
N ASN A 141 -2.79 -15.09 16.64
CA ASN A 141 -3.62 -15.49 15.49
C ASN A 141 -2.84 -15.77 14.19
N GLY A 142 -1.69 -16.46 14.30
CA GLY A 142 -0.84 -16.81 13.16
C GLY A 142 0.15 -15.72 12.73
N LYS A 143 0.18 -14.58 13.41
CA LYS A 143 1.19 -13.52 13.24
C LYS A 143 2.10 -13.45 14.45
N TYR A 144 3.40 -13.30 14.21
CA TYR A 144 4.36 -13.09 15.27
C TYR A 144 4.55 -11.60 15.54
N GLU A 145 4.37 -11.20 16.80
CA GLU A 145 4.40 -9.81 17.23
C GLU A 145 5.21 -9.65 18.52
N ILE A 146 5.81 -8.47 18.70
CA ILE A 146 6.48 -8.11 19.94
C ILE A 146 5.79 -6.97 20.69
N GLY A 147 4.72 -6.39 20.14
CA GLY A 147 3.90 -5.36 20.75
C GLY A 147 4.48 -3.95 20.66
N ILE A 148 4.97 -3.56 19.52
CA ILE A 148 5.50 -2.23 19.22
C ILE A 148 4.72 -1.53 18.12
N GLN A 149 4.66 -0.20 18.17
CA GLN A 149 4.13 0.63 17.08
C GLN A 149 5.17 1.69 16.67
N PRO A 150 5.22 2.07 15.38
CA PRO A 150 6.16 3.06 14.90
C PRO A 150 5.80 4.46 15.38
N GLN A 151 6.82 5.27 15.61
CA GLN A 151 6.65 6.71 15.63
C GLN A 151 6.42 7.19 14.19
N ARG A 152 5.47 8.11 14.03
CA ARG A 152 5.18 8.74 12.74
C ARG A 152 5.83 10.11 12.70
N GLU A 153 6.55 10.39 11.64
CA GLU A 153 7.20 11.67 11.41
C GLU A 153 6.66 12.31 10.14
N LYS A 154 6.43 13.63 10.20
CA LYS A 154 5.95 14.42 9.05
C LYS A 154 7.15 14.86 8.24
N ASP A 155 7.49 14.08 7.23
CA ASP A 155 8.55 14.39 6.27
C ASP A 155 7.98 14.40 4.85
N PHE A 156 8.28 15.46 4.11
CA PHE A 156 7.75 15.64 2.75
C PHE A 156 8.28 14.57 1.79
N LEU A 157 9.59 14.33 1.81
CA LEU A 157 10.19 13.32 0.93
C LEU A 157 9.75 11.92 1.31
N GLY A 158 9.72 11.59 2.60
CA GLY A 158 9.19 10.33 3.10
C GLY A 158 7.72 10.12 2.73
N SER A 159 6.91 11.19 2.74
CA SER A 159 5.51 11.12 2.33
C SER A 159 5.35 10.76 0.85
N ILE A 160 6.17 11.33 -0.04
CA ILE A 160 6.16 10.97 -1.47
C ILE A 160 6.57 9.51 -1.66
N VAL A 161 7.67 9.09 -1.04
CA VAL A 161 8.17 7.71 -1.15
C VAL A 161 7.13 6.71 -0.63
N ASN A 162 6.52 7.00 0.53
CA ASN A 162 5.49 6.13 1.11
C ASN A 162 4.20 6.13 0.28
N ALA A 163 3.79 7.26 -0.31
CA ALA A 163 2.65 7.32 -1.21
C ALA A 163 2.87 6.43 -2.45
N CYS A 164 4.02 6.55 -3.11
CA CYS A 164 4.36 5.72 -4.26
C CYS A 164 4.43 4.23 -3.89
N LYS A 165 5.11 3.89 -2.79
CA LYS A 165 5.23 2.51 -2.31
C LYS A 165 3.86 1.91 -1.98
N THR A 166 3.05 2.62 -1.19
CA THR A 166 1.71 2.16 -0.80
C THR A 166 0.83 1.94 -2.03
N THR A 167 0.86 2.86 -3.01
CA THR A 167 0.09 2.71 -4.26
C THR A 167 0.50 1.44 -5.01
N VAL A 168 1.81 1.20 -5.17
CA VAL A 168 2.32 0.00 -5.85
C VAL A 168 1.95 -1.26 -5.08
N ASP A 169 2.11 -1.27 -3.75
CA ASP A 169 1.82 -2.44 -2.91
C ASP A 169 0.31 -2.75 -2.90
N MET A 170 -0.56 -1.75 -2.81
CA MET A 170 -2.01 -1.92 -2.93
C MET A 170 -2.39 -2.45 -4.32
N THR A 171 -1.79 -1.93 -5.38
CA THR A 171 -2.04 -2.42 -6.75
C THR A 171 -1.62 -3.89 -6.89
N LYS A 172 -0.45 -4.27 -6.38
CA LYS A 172 0.00 -5.67 -6.37
C LYS A 172 -0.93 -6.58 -5.58
N GLN A 173 -1.36 -6.15 -4.38
CA GLN A 173 -2.29 -6.92 -3.56
C GLN A 173 -3.62 -7.13 -4.29
N MET A 174 -4.15 -6.08 -4.92
CA MET A 174 -5.39 -6.15 -5.69
C MET A 174 -5.26 -7.11 -6.89
N LEU A 175 -4.17 -7.03 -7.64
CA LEU A 175 -3.90 -7.95 -8.76
C LEU A 175 -3.72 -9.39 -8.29
N THR A 176 -3.02 -9.60 -7.16
CA THR A 176 -2.85 -10.92 -6.55
C THR A 176 -4.20 -11.49 -6.11
N PHE A 177 -5.02 -10.69 -5.46
CA PHE A 177 -6.37 -11.08 -5.04
C PHE A 177 -7.26 -11.45 -6.24
N LEU A 178 -7.24 -10.65 -7.30
CA LEU A 178 -7.94 -10.97 -8.55
C LEU A 178 -7.45 -12.29 -9.17
N GLY A 179 -6.13 -12.51 -9.17
CA GLY A 179 -5.54 -13.78 -9.62
C GLY A 179 -6.00 -14.97 -8.77
N GLN A 180 -6.08 -14.81 -7.46
CA GLN A 180 -6.60 -15.84 -6.55
C GLN A 180 -8.10 -16.11 -6.79
N MET A 181 -8.89 -15.08 -7.07
CA MET A 181 -10.30 -15.22 -7.42
C MET A 181 -10.48 -16.05 -8.71
N ILE A 182 -9.72 -15.73 -9.76
CA ILE A 182 -9.78 -16.44 -11.04
C ILE A 182 -9.36 -17.90 -10.90
N THR A 183 -8.35 -18.17 -10.06
CA THR A 183 -7.81 -19.54 -9.83
C THR A 183 -8.58 -20.32 -8.77
N GLY A 184 -9.62 -19.74 -8.15
CA GLY A 184 -10.41 -20.40 -7.07
C GLY A 184 -9.64 -20.62 -5.76
N ARG A 185 -8.49 -19.95 -5.56
CA ARG A 185 -7.62 -20.11 -4.39
C ARG A 185 -7.87 -19.08 -3.27
N VAL A 186 -9.07 -18.52 -3.22
CA VAL A 186 -9.43 -17.51 -2.19
C VAL A 186 -9.68 -18.22 -0.86
N PRO A 187 -8.94 -17.92 0.22
CA PRO A 187 -9.22 -18.45 1.53
C PRO A 187 -10.64 -18.10 2.00
N GLY A 188 -11.45 -19.10 2.36
CA GLY A 188 -12.84 -18.90 2.79
C GLY A 188 -13.89 -18.88 1.68
N GLY A 189 -13.49 -19.05 0.41
CA GLY A 189 -14.41 -19.07 -0.76
C GLY A 189 -14.75 -17.66 -1.27
N ILE A 190 -15.16 -17.59 -2.53
CA ILE A 190 -15.47 -16.32 -3.22
C ILE A 190 -16.62 -15.56 -2.52
N GLY A 191 -17.61 -16.28 -1.95
CA GLY A 191 -18.76 -15.66 -1.28
C GLY A 191 -18.43 -14.85 -0.04
N ASN A 192 -17.37 -15.21 0.68
CA ASN A 192 -16.89 -14.48 1.87
C ASN A 192 -15.86 -13.39 1.55
N ALA A 193 -15.28 -13.44 0.36
CA ALA A 193 -14.23 -12.52 -0.06
C ALA A 193 -14.77 -11.26 -0.76
N VAL A 194 -16.00 -11.30 -1.25
CA VAL A 194 -16.67 -10.19 -1.94
C VAL A 194 -17.87 -9.75 -1.12
N ALA A 195 -17.65 -8.84 -0.18
CA ALA A 195 -18.74 -8.15 0.47
C ALA A 195 -19.32 -7.12 -0.50
N GLY A 196 -20.53 -7.39 -1.03
CA GLY A 196 -21.30 -6.36 -1.73
C GLY A 196 -21.67 -5.20 -0.79
N PRO A 197 -22.30 -4.11 -1.31
CA PRO A 197 -22.69 -2.95 -0.49
C PRO A 197 -23.49 -3.33 0.77
N VAL A 198 -24.28 -4.38 0.70
CA VAL A 198 -25.08 -4.91 1.84
C VAL A 198 -24.18 -5.62 2.85
N GLY A 199 -23.15 -6.34 2.41
CA GLY A 199 -22.19 -7.01 3.29
C GLY A 199 -21.30 -6.01 4.05
N VAL A 200 -20.94 -4.88 3.41
CA VAL A 200 -20.19 -3.80 4.06
C VAL A 200 -21.02 -3.14 5.16
N ILE A 201 -22.34 -2.93 4.96
CA ILE A 201 -23.23 -2.39 5.97
C ILE A 201 -23.31 -3.33 7.18
N GLY A 202 -23.36 -4.64 6.98
CA GLY A 202 -23.34 -5.63 8.06
C GLY A 202 -22.04 -5.61 8.90
N MET A 203 -20.90 -5.36 8.27
CA MET A 203 -19.59 -5.27 8.99
C MET A 203 -19.40 -3.99 9.82
N VAL A 204 -20.16 -2.95 9.53
CA VAL A 204 -20.08 -1.65 10.23
C VAL A 204 -21.10 -1.57 11.37
N SER A 205 -22.10 -2.46 11.40
CA SER A 205 -23.17 -2.47 12.42
C SER A 205 -22.90 -3.38 13.64
N ASP A 206 -21.82 -4.15 13.63
CA ASP A 206 -21.28 -4.94 14.75
C ASP A 206 -20.08 -4.22 15.37
#